data_8c3a6687d0a0fd4cba8837816c04c7ce
#
_entry.id   8c3a6687d0a0fd4cba8837816c04c7ce
#
_cell.length_a   1.000
_cell.length_b   1.000
_cell.length_c   1.000
_cell.angle_alpha   90.00
_cell.angle_beta   90.00
_cell.angle_gamma   90.00
#
_symmetry.space_group_name_H-M   'P 1'
#
loop_
_entity.id
_entity.type
_entity.pdbx_description
1 polymer ?
#
loop_
_entity_poly.entity_id
_entity_poly.type
_entity_poly.pdbx_seq_one_letter_code
_entity_poly.pdbx_strand_id
1 'polypeptide(L)'
;MAYFPRVSEAIQGYMRKIGIDWKITGYDSTIAPAEMAKQDYDLWTVTFPYISSGDLLNFYFDSRNMPAPNRMNWNDAKTDEYLKSGRAALTEADRTKYYALAQQRVTAEHLWMPVMNIAMYTTSLKKLKGVRPHMLYQNTFYKGLDYSY
;
A
#
# COMPACT_ATOMS: atom_id res chain seq x y z
N MET A 1 -6.15 -2.77 12.57
CA MET A 1 -6.59 -1.37 12.38
C MET A 1 -8.12 -1.35 12.29
N ALA A 2 -8.76 -0.50 13.09
CA ALA A 2 -10.22 -0.54 13.31
C ALA A 2 -11.10 -0.21 12.09
N TYR A 3 -10.56 0.34 11.03
CA TYR A 3 -11.33 0.69 9.82
C TYR A 3 -11.43 -0.44 8.79
N PHE A 4 -10.53 -1.41 8.79
CA PHE A 4 -10.58 -2.52 7.82
C PHE A 4 -11.89 -3.31 7.83
N PRO A 5 -12.40 -3.74 8.99
CA PRO A 5 -13.67 -4.46 9.02
C PRO A 5 -14.81 -3.65 8.37
N ARG A 6 -14.93 -2.37 8.72
CA ARG A 6 -15.98 -1.50 8.19
C ARG A 6 -15.89 -1.30 6.67
N VAL A 7 -14.67 -1.17 6.14
CA VAL A 7 -14.45 -1.07 4.69
C VAL A 7 -14.84 -2.36 4.00
N SER A 8 -14.41 -3.51 4.54
CA SER A 8 -14.74 -4.82 3.99
C SER A 8 -16.25 -5.10 4.01
N GLU A 9 -16.93 -4.74 5.10
CA GLU A 9 -18.39 -4.83 5.22
C GLU A 9 -19.12 -3.96 4.18
N ALA A 10 -18.64 -2.72 3.97
CA ALA A 10 -19.22 -1.84 2.97
C ALA A 10 -19.06 -2.40 1.55
N ILE A 11 -17.86 -2.90 1.21
CA ILE A 11 -17.61 -3.53 -0.08
C ILE A 11 -18.45 -4.80 -0.24
N GLN A 12 -18.56 -5.65 0.78
CA GLN A 12 -19.44 -6.82 0.78
C GLN A 12 -20.88 -6.42 0.46
N GLY A 13 -21.38 -5.33 1.06
CA GLY A 13 -22.71 -4.80 0.77
C GLY A 13 -22.90 -4.36 -0.69
N TYR A 14 -21.87 -3.80 -1.32
CA TYR A 14 -21.92 -3.47 -2.74
C TYR A 14 -21.87 -4.71 -3.63
N MET A 15 -21.00 -5.67 -3.33
CA MET A 15 -20.86 -6.92 -4.09
C MET A 15 -22.15 -7.75 -4.07
N ARG A 16 -22.84 -7.79 -2.93
CA ARG A 16 -24.14 -8.48 -2.82
C ARG A 16 -25.20 -7.91 -3.77
N LYS A 17 -25.18 -6.59 -4.04
CA LYS A 17 -26.13 -5.97 -4.97
C LYS A 17 -25.96 -6.42 -6.42
N ILE A 18 -24.79 -6.91 -6.77
CA ILE A 18 -24.47 -7.46 -8.11
C ILE A 18 -24.40 -8.97 -8.13
N GLY A 19 -24.88 -9.64 -7.05
CA GLY A 19 -24.98 -11.11 -6.99
C GLY A 19 -23.70 -11.82 -6.56
N ILE A 20 -22.70 -11.09 -6.07
CA ILE A 20 -21.46 -11.69 -5.55
C ILE A 20 -21.58 -11.86 -4.03
N ASP A 21 -21.49 -13.13 -3.56
CA ASP A 21 -21.43 -13.44 -2.15
C ASP A 21 -19.97 -13.41 -1.66
N TRP A 22 -19.63 -12.37 -0.95
CA TRP A 22 -18.28 -12.14 -0.46
C TRP A 22 -18.15 -12.52 1.00
N LYS A 23 -17.35 -13.54 1.29
CA LYS A 23 -17.03 -13.98 2.64
C LYS A 23 -15.85 -13.17 3.19
N ILE A 24 -16.04 -12.52 4.33
CA ILE A 24 -14.98 -11.77 5.01
C ILE A 24 -14.35 -12.68 6.07
N THR A 25 -13.04 -12.84 6.01
CA THR A 25 -12.25 -13.51 7.06
C THR A 25 -11.24 -12.51 7.63
N GLY A 26 -11.34 -12.30 8.93
CA GLY A 26 -10.41 -11.42 9.67
C GLY A 26 -9.37 -12.23 10.42
N TYR A 27 -8.12 -11.79 10.36
CA TYR A 27 -7.02 -12.40 11.11
C TYR A 27 -6.38 -11.38 12.05
N ASP A 28 -5.88 -11.85 13.18
CA ASP A 28 -5.00 -11.06 14.03
C ASP A 28 -3.72 -10.69 13.25
N SER A 29 -3.16 -9.52 13.54
CA SER A 29 -1.98 -9.01 12.84
C SER A 29 -0.74 -9.90 12.98
N THR A 30 -0.67 -10.72 14.01
CA THR A 30 0.46 -11.62 14.27
C THR A 30 0.41 -12.86 13.37
N ILE A 31 -0.79 -13.37 13.08
CA ILE A 31 -0.98 -14.58 12.26
C ILE A 31 -1.30 -14.26 10.79
N ALA A 32 -1.81 -13.07 10.51
CA ALA A 32 -2.18 -12.64 9.16
C ALA A 32 -1.10 -12.88 8.09
N PRO A 33 0.21 -12.60 8.32
CA PRO A 33 1.25 -12.88 7.34
C PRO A 33 1.36 -14.35 6.95
N ALA A 34 1.21 -15.26 7.92
CA ALA A 34 1.26 -16.70 7.68
C ALA A 34 0.02 -17.20 6.93
N GLU A 35 -1.17 -16.70 7.27
CA GLU A 35 -2.40 -17.02 6.54
C GLU A 35 -2.37 -16.48 5.11
N MET A 36 -1.89 -15.26 4.93
CA MET A 36 -1.72 -14.67 3.61
C MET A 36 -0.67 -15.38 2.75
N ALA A 37 0.32 -16.01 3.36
CA ALA A 37 1.30 -16.80 2.62
C ALA A 37 0.72 -18.07 1.98
N LYS A 38 -0.41 -18.57 2.49
CA LYS A 38 -1.14 -19.71 1.90
C LYS A 38 -1.84 -19.36 0.59
N GLN A 39 -2.08 -18.07 0.34
CA GLN A 39 -2.78 -17.54 -0.85
C GLN A 39 -4.18 -18.13 -1.07
N ASP A 40 -4.84 -18.55 0.01
CA ASP A 40 -6.21 -19.07 0.00
C ASP A 40 -7.22 -17.92 0.19
N TYR A 41 -7.24 -17.00 -0.78
CA TYR A 41 -8.14 -15.85 -0.82
C TYR A 41 -8.26 -15.30 -2.24
N ASP A 42 -9.41 -14.74 -2.59
CA ASP A 42 -9.63 -14.04 -3.85
C ASP A 42 -9.20 -12.56 -3.78
N LEU A 43 -9.39 -11.95 -2.61
CA LEU A 43 -9.04 -10.55 -2.34
C LEU A 43 -8.47 -10.40 -0.94
N TRP A 44 -7.57 -9.46 -0.76
CA TRP A 44 -7.05 -9.08 0.53
C TRP A 44 -6.96 -7.57 0.66
N THR A 45 -7.15 -7.08 1.88
CA THR A 45 -7.10 -5.64 2.17
C THR A 45 -5.84 -5.32 2.93
N VAL A 46 -5.15 -4.28 2.50
CA VAL A 46 -3.87 -3.89 3.10
C VAL A 46 -3.72 -2.37 3.13
N THR A 47 -2.93 -1.90 4.06
CA THR A 47 -2.47 -0.52 4.11
C THR A 47 -0.97 -0.49 4.21
N PHE A 48 -0.35 0.40 3.46
CA PHE A 48 1.11 0.52 3.45
C PHE A 48 1.55 1.97 3.56
N PRO A 49 2.57 2.22 4.37
CA PRO A 49 3.28 3.48 4.41
C PRO A 49 4.41 3.42 3.38
N TYR A 50 4.27 4.09 2.26
CA TYR A 50 5.34 4.18 1.26
C TYR A 50 5.98 5.54 1.21
N ILE A 51 7.26 5.54 0.86
CA ILE A 51 8.03 6.74 0.65
C ILE A 51 7.76 7.29 -0.75
N SER A 52 7.63 6.41 -1.73
CA SER A 52 7.41 6.78 -3.11
C SER A 52 6.51 5.79 -3.86
N SER A 53 5.93 6.25 -4.97
CA SER A 53 5.17 5.38 -5.88
C SER A 53 6.05 4.28 -6.48
N GLY A 54 7.33 4.57 -6.71
CA GLY A 54 8.29 3.59 -7.22
C GLY A 54 8.53 2.45 -6.23
N ASP A 55 8.64 2.74 -4.94
CA ASP A 55 8.81 1.71 -3.91
C ASP A 55 7.61 0.78 -3.87
N LEU A 56 6.40 1.34 -3.92
CA LEU A 56 5.17 0.58 -3.94
C LEU A 56 5.09 -0.35 -5.15
N LEU A 57 5.33 0.20 -6.34
CA LEU A 57 5.26 -0.57 -7.58
C LEU A 57 6.30 -1.69 -7.61
N ASN A 58 7.55 -1.40 -7.24
CA ASN A 58 8.60 -2.41 -7.17
C ASN A 58 8.30 -3.51 -6.16
N PHE A 59 7.73 -3.17 -5.01
CA PHE A 59 7.46 -4.11 -3.95
C PHE A 59 6.36 -5.11 -4.33
N TYR A 60 5.26 -4.63 -4.92
CA TYR A 60 4.10 -5.46 -5.17
C TYR A 60 3.98 -6.04 -6.57
N PHE A 61 4.64 -5.45 -7.57
CA PHE A 61 4.42 -5.83 -8.97
C PHE A 61 5.67 -6.29 -9.72
N ASP A 62 6.84 -6.31 -9.06
CA ASP A 62 8.02 -6.96 -9.62
C ASP A 62 7.84 -8.49 -9.50
N SER A 63 7.95 -9.21 -10.61
CA SER A 63 7.72 -10.67 -10.65
C SER A 63 8.70 -11.45 -9.77
N ARG A 64 9.89 -10.91 -9.54
CA ARG A 64 10.90 -11.51 -8.65
C ARG A 64 10.46 -11.57 -7.18
N ASN A 65 9.45 -10.82 -6.84
CA ASN A 65 8.88 -10.74 -5.50
C ASN A 65 7.70 -11.72 -5.28
N MET A 66 7.45 -12.62 -6.23
CA MET A 66 6.46 -13.68 -6.05
C MET A 66 6.97 -14.79 -5.13
N PRO A 67 6.09 -15.44 -4.36
CA PRO A 67 4.68 -15.17 -4.13
C PRO A 67 4.43 -14.07 -3.08
N ALA A 68 5.46 -13.52 -2.49
CA ALA A 68 5.40 -12.42 -1.51
C ALA A 68 6.67 -11.57 -1.59
N PRO A 69 6.54 -10.24 -1.59
CA PRO A 69 5.32 -9.43 -1.40
C PRO A 69 4.40 -9.27 -2.62
N ASN A 70 4.77 -9.71 -3.83
CA ASN A 70 3.89 -9.77 -4.99
C ASN A 70 2.85 -10.90 -4.81
N ARG A 71 1.85 -10.65 -3.97
CA ARG A 71 0.82 -11.63 -3.60
C ARG A 71 -0.29 -11.77 -4.64
N MET A 72 -0.31 -10.93 -5.66
CA MET A 72 -1.19 -11.06 -6.81
C MET A 72 -0.65 -12.07 -7.84
N ASN A 73 0.56 -12.60 -7.62
CA ASN A 73 1.29 -13.45 -8.58
C ASN A 73 1.42 -12.81 -9.97
N TRP A 74 1.50 -11.47 -9.99
CA TRP A 74 1.65 -10.72 -11.22
C TRP A 74 3.01 -11.01 -11.84
N ASN A 75 2.99 -11.63 -13.03
CA ASN A 75 4.18 -12.01 -13.78
C ASN A 75 4.07 -11.45 -15.20
N ASP A 76 4.55 -10.25 -15.41
CA ASP A 76 4.48 -9.54 -16.69
C ASP A 76 5.85 -8.93 -17.04
N ALA A 77 6.48 -9.47 -18.07
CA ALA A 77 7.81 -9.04 -18.50
C ALA A 77 7.90 -7.55 -18.83
N LYS A 78 6.79 -6.95 -19.30
CA LYS A 78 6.76 -5.52 -19.64
C LYS A 78 6.72 -4.64 -18.40
N THR A 79 5.97 -5.05 -17.38
CA THR A 79 6.00 -4.39 -16.06
C THR A 79 7.41 -4.46 -15.47
N ASP A 80 8.04 -5.62 -15.49
CA ASP A 80 9.40 -5.81 -14.97
C ASP A 80 10.43 -4.93 -15.70
N GLU A 81 10.30 -4.82 -17.02
CA GLU A 81 11.15 -3.92 -17.82
C GLU A 81 11.01 -2.45 -17.40
N TYR A 82 9.76 -1.99 -17.21
CA TYR A 82 9.50 -0.62 -16.78
C TYR A 82 10.01 -0.36 -15.35
N LEU A 83 9.77 -1.29 -14.44
CA LEU A 83 10.26 -1.19 -13.06
C LEU A 83 11.80 -1.16 -13.01
N LYS A 84 12.46 -2.01 -13.80
CA LYS A 84 13.92 -2.03 -13.94
C LYS A 84 14.44 -0.68 -14.49
N SER A 85 13.81 -0.18 -15.54
CA SER A 85 14.17 1.11 -16.15
C SER A 85 13.98 2.27 -15.21
N GLY A 86 12.87 2.29 -14.45
CA GLY A 86 12.60 3.29 -13.43
C GLY A 86 13.64 3.31 -12.31
N ARG A 87 14.09 2.15 -11.85
CA ARG A 87 15.16 2.03 -10.84
C ARG A 87 16.52 2.52 -11.38
N ALA A 88 16.80 2.26 -12.64
CA ALA A 88 18.07 2.63 -13.29
C ALA A 88 18.09 4.08 -13.81
N ALA A 89 16.95 4.78 -13.80
CA ALA A 89 16.84 6.13 -14.35
C ALA A 89 17.69 7.13 -13.57
N LEU A 90 18.50 7.89 -14.30
CA LEU A 90 19.37 8.92 -13.75
C LEU A 90 18.66 10.28 -13.60
N THR A 91 17.58 10.50 -14.35
CA THR A 91 16.79 11.73 -14.28
C THR A 91 15.44 11.47 -13.63
N GLU A 92 14.88 12.48 -12.96
CA GLU A 92 13.54 12.39 -12.39
C GLU A 92 12.46 12.23 -13.47
N ALA A 93 12.67 12.86 -14.63
CA ALA A 93 11.76 12.76 -15.77
C ALA A 93 11.67 11.31 -16.28
N ASP A 94 12.80 10.65 -16.48
CA ASP A 94 12.80 9.24 -16.91
C ASP A 94 12.23 8.31 -15.84
N ARG A 95 12.56 8.56 -14.58
CA ARG A 95 12.01 7.79 -13.46
C ARG A 95 10.50 7.87 -13.43
N THR A 96 9.96 9.08 -13.50
CA THR A 96 8.52 9.33 -13.53
C THR A 96 7.87 8.65 -14.74
N LYS A 97 8.46 8.76 -15.92
CA LYS A 97 7.98 8.13 -17.15
C LYS A 97 7.83 6.61 -16.99
N TYR A 98 8.87 5.94 -16.54
CA TYR A 98 8.84 4.47 -16.45
C TYR A 98 7.90 3.97 -15.36
N TYR A 99 7.85 4.62 -14.20
CA TYR A 99 6.88 4.25 -13.17
C TYR A 99 5.43 4.56 -13.58
N ALA A 100 5.18 5.62 -14.35
CA ALA A 100 3.87 5.88 -14.90
C ALA A 100 3.43 4.77 -15.89
N LEU A 101 4.33 4.29 -16.74
CA LEU A 101 4.05 3.18 -17.65
C LEU A 101 3.76 1.87 -16.90
N ALA A 102 4.53 1.56 -15.85
CA ALA A 102 4.27 0.41 -14.99
C ALA A 102 2.90 0.54 -14.30
N GLN A 103 2.60 1.71 -13.75
CA GLN A 103 1.33 1.97 -13.09
C GLN A 103 0.13 1.82 -14.04
N GLN A 104 0.22 2.38 -15.24
CA GLN A 104 -0.83 2.25 -16.26
C GLN A 104 -1.12 0.78 -16.58
N ARG A 105 -0.06 -0.03 -16.73
CA ARG A 105 -0.21 -1.45 -17.04
C ARG A 105 -0.88 -2.22 -15.91
N VAL A 106 -0.40 -2.03 -14.69
CA VAL A 106 -0.98 -2.66 -13.48
C VAL A 106 -2.45 -2.25 -13.28
N THR A 107 -2.78 -0.98 -13.54
CA THR A 107 -4.13 -0.45 -13.39
C THR A 107 -5.08 -1.00 -14.46
N ALA A 108 -4.60 -1.19 -15.68
CA ALA A 108 -5.40 -1.75 -16.79
C ALA A 108 -5.89 -3.18 -16.52
N GLU A 109 -5.13 -3.94 -15.73
CA GLU A 109 -5.46 -5.33 -15.34
C GLU A 109 -6.29 -5.41 -14.06
N HIS A 110 -6.66 -4.28 -13.47
CA HIS A 110 -7.48 -4.19 -12.24
C HIS A 110 -6.94 -4.99 -11.05
N LEU A 111 -5.62 -5.17 -10.97
CA LEU A 111 -4.96 -5.93 -9.91
C LEU A 111 -5.08 -5.26 -8.54
N TRP A 112 -5.38 -3.99 -8.52
CA TRP A 112 -5.41 -3.18 -7.32
C TRP A 112 -6.57 -2.18 -7.35
N MET A 113 -7.32 -2.13 -6.25
CA MET A 113 -8.39 -1.16 -6.06
C MET A 113 -8.03 -0.20 -4.92
N PRO A 114 -7.59 1.04 -5.22
CA PRO A 114 -7.41 2.06 -4.20
C PRO A 114 -8.75 2.42 -3.56
N VAL A 115 -8.87 2.24 -2.24
CA VAL A 115 -10.13 2.45 -1.53
C VAL A 115 -10.16 3.82 -0.84
N MET A 116 -9.09 4.20 -0.15
CA MET A 116 -9.04 5.47 0.58
C MET A 116 -7.61 5.89 0.90
N ASN A 117 -7.44 7.18 1.11
CA ASN A 117 -6.25 7.75 1.75
C ASN A 117 -6.52 7.91 3.25
N ILE A 118 -5.60 7.42 4.07
CA ILE A 118 -5.71 7.49 5.51
C ILE A 118 -5.10 8.79 6.01
N ALA A 119 -5.89 9.58 6.73
CA ALA A 119 -5.37 10.73 7.44
C ALA A 119 -4.59 10.28 8.68
N MET A 120 -3.38 10.78 8.82
CA MET A 120 -2.53 10.54 9.97
C MET A 120 -2.59 11.73 10.92
N TYR A 121 -2.74 11.44 12.20
CA TYR A 121 -2.81 12.46 13.25
C TYR A 121 -1.68 12.23 14.24
N THR A 122 -0.98 13.30 14.58
CA THR A 122 -0.01 13.32 15.66
C THR A 122 -0.57 14.19 16.79
N THR A 123 -0.75 13.59 17.96
CA THR A 123 -1.14 14.32 19.16
C THR A 123 0.06 14.55 20.04
N SER A 124 0.16 15.74 20.62
CA SER A 124 1.21 16.10 21.55
C SER A 124 0.68 16.93 22.71
N LEU A 125 1.45 17.00 23.78
CA LEU A 125 1.16 17.93 24.85
C LEU A 125 1.24 19.36 24.32
N LYS A 126 0.33 20.23 24.77
CA LYS A 126 0.28 21.64 24.35
C LYS A 126 1.60 22.40 24.58
N LYS A 127 2.34 21.99 25.61
CA LYS A 127 3.67 22.55 25.96
C LYS A 127 4.77 22.12 25.03
N LEU A 128 4.62 21.00 24.32
CA LEU A 128 5.64 20.50 23.39
C LEU A 128 5.55 21.28 22.07
N LYS A 129 6.61 21.99 21.73
CA LYS A 129 6.73 22.77 20.51
C LYS A 129 7.57 22.04 19.49
N GLY A 130 7.46 22.42 18.20
CA GLY A 130 8.27 21.84 17.13
C GLY A 130 7.82 20.47 16.64
N VAL A 131 6.69 19.94 17.09
CA VAL A 131 6.14 18.66 16.62
C VAL A 131 5.77 18.80 15.14
N ARG A 132 6.41 17.97 14.31
CA ARG A 132 6.15 17.95 12.86
C ARG A 132 5.83 16.52 12.45
N PRO A 133 4.59 16.22 12.00
CA PRO A 133 4.27 14.95 11.41
C PRO A 133 5.16 14.69 10.19
N HIS A 134 5.64 13.47 10.07
CA HIS A 134 6.39 13.05 8.89
C HIS A 134 5.44 12.37 7.91
N MET A 135 5.73 12.48 6.61
CA MET A 135 4.94 11.79 5.57
C MET A 135 5.05 10.26 5.65
N LEU A 136 6.12 9.75 6.26
CA LEU A 136 6.23 8.32 6.56
C LEU A 136 5.32 7.95 7.74
N TYR A 137 4.61 6.85 7.54
CA TYR A 137 3.69 6.31 8.51
C TYR A 137 4.30 6.17 9.91
N GLN A 138 3.60 6.69 10.92
CA GLN A 138 3.97 6.63 12.34
C GLN A 138 5.33 7.27 12.73
N ASN A 139 5.95 8.00 11.83
CA ASN A 139 7.17 8.72 12.16
C ASN A 139 6.88 10.18 12.50
N THR A 140 7.68 10.70 13.41
CA THR A 140 7.64 12.11 13.81
C THR A 140 9.07 12.65 13.80
N PHE A 141 9.24 13.88 13.33
CA PHE A 141 10.54 14.55 13.48
C PHE A 141 10.75 14.95 14.93
N TYR A 142 11.80 14.41 15.53
CA TYR A 142 12.20 14.74 16.91
C TYR A 142 13.24 15.87 16.97
N LYS A 143 13.93 16.14 15.87
CA LYS A 143 14.87 17.25 15.79
C LYS A 143 14.15 18.60 15.90
N GLY A 144 14.55 19.42 16.86
CA GLY A 144 13.94 20.73 17.11
C GLY A 144 12.69 20.68 17.98
N LEU A 145 12.43 19.55 18.66
CA LEU A 145 11.43 19.51 19.71
C LEU A 145 11.90 20.36 20.89
N ASP A 146 11.01 21.17 21.43
CA ASP A 146 11.24 21.98 22.60
C ASP A 146 10.08 21.82 23.58
N TYR A 147 10.40 21.77 24.86
CA TYR A 147 9.44 21.64 25.94
C TYR A 147 9.36 22.96 26.70
N SER A 148 8.35 23.76 26.43
CA SER A 148 8.13 25.02 27.15
C SER A 148 7.37 24.78 28.45
N TYR A 149 7.98 25.13 29.56
CA TYR A 149 7.42 25.11 30.91
C TYR A 149 6.42 26.26 31.12
#